data_13db2b19e23f08bfaef339aa88e24106
#
_entry.id   13db2b19e23f08bfaef339aa88e24106
#
_cell.length_a   1.000
_cell.length_b   1.000
_cell.length_c   1.000
_cell.angle_alpha   90.00
_cell.angle_beta   90.00
_cell.angle_gamma   90.00
#
_symmetry.space_group_name_H-M   'P 1'
#
loop_
_entity.id
_entity.type
_entity.pdbx_description
1 polymer ?
#
loop_
_entity_poly.entity_id
_entity_poly.type
_entity_poly.pdbx_seq_one_letter_code
_entity_poly.pdbx_strand_id
1 'polypeptide(L)'
;TVLTQGWGNWDQQGGLKAMEDALVAHGDKINLIYTEMDDMGLGAIRALKAAGKLKNVTVIAHDGYKKGLEAVKNGEMLATASNNPKALAEKVMEIVKDYTAGKRKFSDYEYITPLLLTKDNVDKYYDKDSIY
;
A
#
# COMPACT_ATOMS: atom_id res chain seq x y z
N THR A 1 14.41 5.39 -13.30
CA THR A 1 15.62 5.30 -12.46
C THR A 1 15.25 5.35 -11.01
N VAL A 2 15.71 4.39 -10.21
CA VAL A 2 15.60 4.44 -8.75
C VAL A 2 16.69 5.39 -8.24
N LEU A 3 16.28 6.45 -7.54
CA LEU A 3 17.21 7.44 -6.98
C LEU A 3 17.77 6.99 -5.63
N THR A 4 16.90 6.44 -4.79
CA THR A 4 17.24 5.95 -3.44
C THR A 4 16.22 4.93 -2.97
N GLN A 5 16.59 4.18 -1.95
CA GLN A 5 15.72 3.29 -1.17
C GLN A 5 15.95 3.59 0.31
N GLY A 6 14.90 3.49 1.10
CA GLY A 6 14.93 3.71 2.55
C GLY A 6 14.10 2.67 3.30
N TRP A 7 14.47 2.39 4.52
CA TRP A 7 13.71 1.53 5.41
C TRP A 7 12.70 2.34 6.21
N GLY A 8 11.43 1.98 6.10
CA GLY A 8 10.34 2.68 6.79
C GLY A 8 9.81 1.94 8.01
N ASN A 9 10.44 0.82 8.43
CA ASN A 9 10.09 0.04 9.62
C ASN A 9 8.59 -0.33 9.74
N TRP A 10 7.89 -0.40 8.61
CA TRP A 10 6.47 -0.72 8.53
C TRP A 10 5.55 0.23 9.30
N ASP A 11 5.97 1.49 9.48
CA ASP A 11 5.18 2.48 10.18
C ASP A 11 5.25 3.88 9.54
N GLN A 12 4.35 4.77 9.97
CA GLN A 12 4.26 6.14 9.42
C GLN A 12 5.48 6.99 9.77
N GLN A 13 6.07 6.79 10.94
CA GLN A 13 7.21 7.59 11.37
C GLN A 13 8.47 7.22 10.57
N GLY A 14 8.65 5.92 10.31
CA GLY A 14 9.73 5.44 9.45
C GLY A 14 9.56 5.91 8.00
N GLY A 15 8.33 5.84 7.46
CA GLY A 15 8.03 6.37 6.13
C GLY A 15 8.26 7.87 6.01
N LEU A 16 7.87 8.65 7.03
CA LEU A 16 8.14 10.09 7.12
C LEU A 16 9.65 10.37 7.09
N LYS A 17 10.40 9.72 7.98
CA LYS A 17 11.87 9.91 8.06
C LYS A 17 12.57 9.55 6.76
N ALA A 18 12.24 8.40 6.17
CA ALA A 18 12.84 7.96 4.91
C ALA A 18 12.57 8.97 3.77
N MET A 19 11.36 9.56 3.75
CA MET A 19 11.02 10.58 2.76
C MET A 19 11.74 11.90 3.01
N GLU A 20 11.88 12.34 4.27
CA GLU A 20 12.67 13.53 4.62
C GLU A 20 14.11 13.37 4.17
N ASP A 21 14.74 12.22 4.46
CA ASP A 21 16.11 11.93 4.04
C ASP A 21 16.24 11.91 2.49
N ALA A 22 15.27 11.32 1.80
CA ALA A 22 15.23 11.32 0.34
C ALA A 22 15.11 12.74 -0.24
N LEU A 23 14.28 13.59 0.36
CA LEU A 23 14.11 14.98 -0.06
C LEU A 23 15.40 15.79 0.14
N VAL A 24 16.13 15.56 1.23
CA VAL A 24 17.43 16.19 1.46
C VAL A 24 18.45 15.76 0.41
N ALA A 25 18.48 14.48 0.06
CA ALA A 25 19.44 13.91 -0.87
C ALA A 25 19.16 14.26 -2.34
N HIS A 26 17.90 14.30 -2.74
CA HIS A 26 17.49 14.33 -4.15
C HIS A 26 16.58 15.50 -4.53
N GLY A 27 15.89 16.11 -3.58
CA GLY A 27 15.06 17.31 -3.78
C GLY A 27 14.02 17.14 -4.88
N ASP A 28 14.06 18.04 -5.87
CA ASP A 28 13.10 18.09 -6.98
C ASP A 28 13.30 17.01 -8.05
N LYS A 29 14.29 16.15 -7.91
CA LYS A 29 14.48 15.01 -8.81
C LYS A 29 13.49 13.88 -8.53
N ILE A 30 12.85 13.87 -7.34
CA ILE A 30 11.88 12.86 -6.95
C ILE A 30 10.53 13.22 -7.58
N ASN A 31 9.98 12.31 -8.38
CA ASN A 31 8.67 12.48 -9.00
C ASN A 31 7.69 11.33 -8.66
N LEU A 32 8.20 10.23 -8.10
CA LEU A 32 7.38 9.09 -7.67
C LEU A 32 7.98 8.44 -6.43
N ILE A 33 7.10 8.07 -5.51
CA ILE A 33 7.39 7.24 -4.34
C ILE A 33 6.52 5.99 -4.43
N TYR A 34 7.16 4.84 -4.24
CA TYR A 34 6.49 3.58 -3.96
C TYR A 34 6.80 3.16 -2.53
N THR A 35 5.79 2.74 -1.81
CA THR A 35 5.94 2.16 -0.47
C THR A 35 5.27 0.79 -0.41
N GLU A 36 5.90 -0.15 0.28
CA GLU A 36 5.38 -1.52 0.45
C GLU A 36 4.26 -1.62 1.49
N MET A 37 3.86 -0.48 2.07
CA MET A 37 2.75 -0.39 3.03
C MET A 37 2.12 1.00 3.00
N ASP A 38 0.80 1.07 3.15
CA ASP A 38 0.05 2.33 3.19
C ASP A 38 0.51 3.26 4.32
N ASP A 39 0.83 2.74 5.51
CA ASP A 39 1.32 3.56 6.63
C ASP A 39 2.63 4.28 6.29
N MET A 40 3.57 3.60 5.64
CA MET A 40 4.79 4.26 5.16
C MET A 40 4.47 5.31 4.10
N GLY A 41 3.52 5.03 3.22
CA GLY A 41 3.01 5.99 2.22
C GLY A 41 2.40 7.24 2.86
N LEU A 42 1.61 7.07 3.91
CA LEU A 42 1.03 8.18 4.69
C LEU A 42 2.13 9.00 5.40
N GLY A 43 3.16 8.34 5.89
CA GLY A 43 4.35 9.01 6.43
C GLY A 43 5.05 9.86 5.37
N ALA A 44 5.29 9.30 4.19
CA ALA A 44 5.88 10.02 3.05
C ALA A 44 5.01 11.21 2.62
N ILE A 45 3.69 11.06 2.56
CA ILE A 45 2.75 12.15 2.27
C ILE A 45 2.90 13.30 3.28
N ARG A 46 3.06 13.00 4.57
CA ARG A 46 3.28 14.03 5.60
C ARG A 46 4.57 14.82 5.34
N ALA A 47 5.67 14.15 5.02
CA ALA A 47 6.94 14.80 4.68
C ALA A 47 6.80 15.68 3.43
N LEU A 48 6.13 15.18 2.39
CA LEU A 48 5.86 15.91 1.15
C LEU A 48 4.98 17.14 1.38
N LYS A 49 3.96 17.04 2.24
CA LYS A 49 3.12 18.19 2.64
C LYS A 49 3.95 19.24 3.36
N ALA A 50 4.77 18.83 4.34
CA ALA A 50 5.64 19.75 5.07
C ALA A 50 6.63 20.48 4.15
N ALA A 51 7.14 19.79 3.13
CA ALA A 51 8.04 20.36 2.12
C ALA A 51 7.33 21.13 1.00
N GLY A 52 5.98 21.16 0.97
CA GLY A 52 5.21 21.79 -0.11
C GLY A 52 5.29 21.08 -1.47
N LYS A 53 5.69 19.81 -1.47
CA LYS A 53 6.00 19.04 -2.70
C LYS A 53 4.97 17.95 -3.06
N LEU A 54 3.91 17.77 -2.27
CA LEU A 54 2.93 16.69 -2.51
C LEU A 54 2.31 16.74 -3.92
N LYS A 55 2.09 17.92 -4.47
CA LYS A 55 1.51 18.07 -5.81
C LYS A 55 2.45 17.66 -6.95
N ASN A 56 3.75 17.58 -6.67
CA ASN A 56 4.79 17.31 -7.67
C ASN A 56 5.31 15.87 -7.62
N VAL A 57 4.90 15.11 -6.59
CA VAL A 57 5.39 13.75 -6.35
C VAL A 57 4.19 12.80 -6.27
N THR A 58 4.19 11.80 -7.14
CA THR A 58 3.19 10.74 -7.12
C THR A 58 3.51 9.75 -6.00
N VAL A 59 2.51 9.42 -5.17
CA VAL A 59 2.65 8.39 -4.13
C VAL A 59 1.81 7.18 -4.51
N ILE A 60 2.43 6.00 -4.48
CA ILE A 60 1.79 4.70 -4.66
C ILE A 60 2.18 3.81 -3.48
N ALA A 61 1.21 3.05 -2.97
CA ALA A 61 1.43 2.19 -1.81
C ALA A 61 0.83 0.79 -2.01
N HIS A 62 0.90 -0.01 -0.96
CA HIS A 62 0.36 -1.37 -0.89
C HIS A 62 -0.35 -1.56 0.45
N ASP A 63 -1.39 -2.37 0.48
CA ASP A 63 -2.26 -2.95 1.47
C ASP A 63 -3.73 -2.65 1.21
N GLY A 64 -4.09 -1.42 0.85
CA GLY A 64 -5.49 -1.04 0.61
C GLY A 64 -6.32 -0.98 1.88
N TYR A 65 -5.72 -0.67 3.04
CA TYR A 65 -6.48 -0.51 4.25
C TYR A 65 -7.11 0.90 4.36
N LYS A 66 -8.00 1.09 5.30
CA LYS A 66 -8.90 2.25 5.41
C LYS A 66 -8.22 3.61 5.21
N LYS A 67 -7.13 3.89 5.92
CA LYS A 67 -6.43 5.19 5.81
C LYS A 67 -5.72 5.36 4.47
N GLY A 68 -5.22 4.27 3.88
CA GLY A 68 -4.69 4.27 2.52
C GLY A 68 -5.77 4.62 1.51
N LEU A 69 -6.97 4.01 1.64
CA LEU A 69 -8.13 4.32 0.79
C LEU A 69 -8.59 5.78 0.98
N GLU A 70 -8.57 6.31 2.20
CA GLU A 70 -8.87 7.72 2.46
C GLU A 70 -7.87 8.66 1.74
N ALA A 71 -6.58 8.33 1.76
CA ALA A 71 -5.57 9.09 1.04
C ALA A 71 -5.78 9.05 -0.48
N VAL A 72 -6.19 7.90 -1.03
CA VAL A 72 -6.56 7.78 -2.45
C VAL A 72 -7.80 8.61 -2.78
N LYS A 73 -8.86 8.54 -1.96
CA LYS A 73 -10.08 9.35 -2.12
C LYS A 73 -9.77 10.85 -2.12
N ASN A 74 -8.90 11.27 -1.23
CA ASN A 74 -8.49 12.68 -1.08
C ASN A 74 -7.50 13.14 -2.17
N GLY A 75 -7.02 12.23 -3.03
CA GLY A 75 -6.05 12.54 -4.08
C GLY A 75 -4.63 12.81 -3.56
N GLU A 76 -4.32 12.36 -2.35
CA GLU A 76 -2.99 12.46 -1.74
C GLU A 76 -2.09 11.28 -2.12
N MET A 77 -2.71 10.16 -2.47
CA MET A 77 -2.09 8.95 -3.00
C MET A 77 -2.76 8.62 -4.34
N LEU A 78 -1.98 8.26 -5.35
CA LEU A 78 -2.51 7.90 -6.66
C LEU A 78 -3.26 6.57 -6.61
N ALA A 79 -2.65 5.58 -5.97
CA ALA A 79 -3.18 4.23 -5.88
C ALA A 79 -2.57 3.45 -4.71
N THR A 80 -3.29 2.43 -4.26
CA THR A 80 -2.76 1.36 -3.42
C THR A 80 -3.20 0.01 -3.97
N ALA A 81 -2.35 -1.02 -3.87
CA ALA A 81 -2.72 -2.38 -4.22
C ALA A 81 -3.26 -3.09 -2.98
N SER A 82 -4.41 -3.78 -3.11
CA SER A 82 -5.03 -4.44 -1.97
C SER A 82 -4.26 -5.69 -1.52
N ASN A 83 -4.13 -5.86 -0.22
CA ASN A 83 -3.70 -7.09 0.44
C ASN A 83 -4.82 -7.53 1.39
N ASN A 84 -5.90 -8.09 0.84
CA ASN A 84 -7.14 -8.35 1.58
C ASN A 84 -7.00 -9.58 2.49
N PRO A 85 -6.95 -9.41 3.83
CA PRO A 85 -6.76 -10.52 4.77
C PRO A 85 -7.95 -11.49 4.78
N LYS A 86 -9.16 -11.05 4.46
CA LYS A 86 -10.32 -11.92 4.33
C LYS A 86 -10.16 -12.87 3.14
N ALA A 87 -9.78 -12.35 1.97
CA ALA A 87 -9.55 -13.16 0.78
C ALA A 87 -8.41 -14.18 1.02
N LEU A 88 -7.36 -13.78 1.74
CA LEU A 88 -6.29 -14.67 2.15
C LEU A 88 -6.81 -15.79 3.06
N ALA A 89 -7.57 -15.46 4.08
CA ALA A 89 -8.15 -16.45 5.01
C ALA A 89 -9.11 -17.42 4.27
N GLU A 90 -9.95 -16.92 3.38
CA GLU A 90 -10.85 -17.75 2.57
C GLU A 90 -10.07 -18.73 1.69
N LYS A 91 -8.98 -18.28 1.05
CA LYS A 91 -8.11 -19.13 0.23
C LYS A 91 -7.41 -20.21 1.07
N VAL A 92 -6.89 -19.85 2.23
CA VAL A 92 -6.28 -20.82 3.16
C VAL A 92 -7.31 -21.87 3.59
N MET A 93 -8.53 -21.46 3.93
CA MET A 93 -9.59 -22.39 4.34
C MET A 93 -10.06 -23.29 3.21
N GLU A 94 -10.04 -22.83 1.96
CA GLU A 94 -10.28 -23.66 0.78
C GLU A 94 -9.25 -24.80 0.70
N ILE A 95 -7.97 -24.45 0.81
CA ILE A 95 -6.85 -25.42 0.77
C ILE A 95 -6.99 -26.44 1.91
N VAL A 96 -7.30 -25.98 3.14
CA VAL A 96 -7.49 -26.87 4.29
C VAL A 96 -8.64 -27.85 4.05
N LYS A 97 -9.78 -27.40 3.52
CA LYS A 97 -10.91 -28.28 3.18
C LYS A 97 -10.52 -29.32 2.14
N ASP A 98 -9.83 -28.93 1.09
CA ASP A 98 -9.35 -29.83 0.05
C ASP A 98 -8.39 -30.90 0.64
N TYR A 99 -7.47 -30.47 1.50
CA TYR A 99 -6.53 -31.36 2.15
C TYR A 99 -7.24 -32.39 3.06
N THR A 100 -8.19 -31.94 3.87
CA THR A 100 -8.97 -32.80 4.77
C THR A 100 -9.89 -33.76 4.01
N ALA A 101 -10.36 -33.34 2.81
CA ALA A 101 -11.12 -34.20 1.89
C ALA A 101 -10.27 -35.25 1.15
N GLY A 102 -8.94 -35.27 1.38
CA GLY A 102 -8.05 -36.29 0.82
C GLY A 102 -7.25 -35.83 -0.40
N LYS A 103 -7.39 -34.61 -0.90
CA LYS A 103 -6.52 -34.06 -1.95
C LYS A 103 -5.07 -33.98 -1.43
N ARG A 104 -4.13 -34.44 -2.22
CA ARG A 104 -2.70 -34.49 -1.83
C ARG A 104 -1.78 -33.77 -2.79
N LYS A 105 -2.31 -33.27 -3.91
CA LYS A 105 -1.58 -32.46 -4.86
C LYS A 105 -2.12 -31.05 -4.87
N PHE A 106 -1.24 -30.11 -4.56
CA PHE A 106 -1.51 -28.68 -4.60
C PHE A 106 -0.49 -28.03 -5.53
N SER A 107 -0.79 -26.84 -5.98
CA SER A 107 0.19 -25.98 -6.65
C SER A 107 1.29 -25.58 -5.66
N ASP A 108 2.52 -25.39 -6.15
CA ASP A 108 3.61 -24.86 -5.32
C ASP A 108 3.31 -23.43 -4.83
N TYR A 109 2.46 -22.73 -5.57
CA TYR A 109 2.02 -21.37 -5.27
C TYR A 109 0.51 -21.23 -5.50
N GLU A 110 -0.17 -20.66 -4.52
CA GLU A 110 -1.57 -20.26 -4.63
C GLU A 110 -1.64 -18.73 -4.52
N TYR A 111 -2.22 -18.10 -5.53
CA TYR A 111 -2.23 -16.65 -5.64
C TYR A 111 -3.60 -16.07 -5.31
N ILE A 112 -3.59 -14.92 -4.65
CA ILE A 112 -4.72 -14.01 -4.57
C ILE A 112 -4.38 -12.83 -5.47
N THR A 113 -5.26 -12.52 -6.41
CA THR A 113 -5.05 -11.37 -7.30
C THR A 113 -5.32 -10.09 -6.52
N PRO A 114 -4.32 -9.22 -6.32
CA PRO A 114 -4.55 -7.93 -5.68
C PRO A 114 -5.39 -7.04 -6.60
N LEU A 115 -6.19 -6.16 -5.99
CA LEU A 115 -6.91 -5.12 -6.71
C LEU A 115 -6.08 -3.84 -6.68
N LEU A 116 -5.95 -3.18 -7.82
CA LEU A 116 -5.44 -1.82 -7.86
C LEU A 116 -6.58 -0.86 -7.49
N LEU A 117 -6.42 -0.17 -6.38
CA LEU A 117 -7.39 0.75 -5.82
C LEU A 117 -6.97 2.17 -6.15
N THR A 118 -7.76 2.82 -6.98
CA THR A 118 -7.56 4.18 -7.49
C THR A 118 -8.77 5.04 -7.16
N LYS A 119 -8.70 6.32 -7.46
CA LYS A 119 -9.84 7.24 -7.27
C LYS A 119 -11.11 6.80 -8.02
N ASP A 120 -10.95 6.07 -9.13
CA ASP A 120 -12.09 5.64 -9.96
C ASP A 120 -12.90 4.49 -9.34
N ASN A 121 -12.28 3.72 -8.45
CA ASN A 121 -12.93 2.52 -7.88
C ASN A 121 -12.93 2.45 -6.36
N VAL A 122 -12.17 3.30 -5.67
CA VAL A 122 -11.97 3.24 -4.22
C VAL A 122 -13.28 3.27 -3.42
N ASP A 123 -14.30 3.98 -3.89
CA ASP A 123 -15.59 4.09 -3.20
C ASP A 123 -16.34 2.76 -3.08
N LYS A 124 -16.07 1.79 -3.96
CA LYS A 124 -16.64 0.44 -3.87
C LYS A 124 -16.06 -0.40 -2.75
N TYR A 125 -14.85 -0.08 -2.31
CA TYR A 125 -14.05 -0.87 -1.37
C TYR A 125 -13.85 -0.14 -0.05
N TYR A 126 -14.15 1.15 0.01
CA TYR A 126 -14.06 1.92 1.22
C TYR A 126 -15.26 1.66 2.13
N ASP A 127 -14.98 1.15 3.32
CA ASP A 127 -15.96 0.99 4.40
C ASP A 127 -15.52 1.83 5.60
N LYS A 128 -16.34 2.83 5.96
CA LYS A 128 -16.07 3.72 7.10
C LYS A 128 -16.04 2.99 8.44
N ASP A 129 -16.72 1.85 8.54
CA ASP A 129 -16.85 1.05 9.76
C ASP A 129 -15.83 -0.09 9.79
N SER A 130 -15.04 -0.28 8.72
CA SER A 130 -13.96 -1.26 8.69
C SER A 130 -12.87 -0.92 9.70
N ILE A 131 -12.36 -1.95 10.35
CA ILE A 131 -11.16 -1.87 11.21
C ILE A 131 -9.86 -2.03 10.42
N TYR A 132 -9.99 -2.44 9.16
CA TYR A 132 -8.89 -2.67 8.22
C TYR A 132 -8.99 -1.74 7.03
#